data_060250b26c352e0aab17a6d78891d48c
#
_entry.id   060250b26c352e0aab17a6d78891d48c
#
_cell.length_a   1.000
_cell.length_b   1.000
_cell.length_c   1.000
_cell.angle_alpha   90.00
_cell.angle_beta   90.00
_cell.angle_gamma   90.00
#
_symmetry.space_group_name_H-M   'P 1'
#
loop_
_entity.id
_entity.type
_entity.pdbx_description
1 polymer ?
#
loop_
_entity_poly.entity_id
_entity_poly.type
_entity_poly.pdbx_seq_one_letter_code
_entity_poly.pdbx_strand_id
1 'polypeptide(L)'
;LAPEANEGICAIPQLLTRNADDFIWAAKALADLGYKEVNLNLGCPAGTVTAKGKGSGFLQYPTELHSFLCRIFKADLPIAVSLKTRVGYRSPDEFENLVDIYARFPMSRLIVHPRLKTDLYRGDVRLEVLDKVLSALPMPLGYNGDLITPEDIEKTAVHYAVAPGGLAEIMVGRAL
;
A
#
# COMPACT_ATOMS: atom_id res chain seq x y z
N LEU A 1 6.75 20.24 2.90
CA LEU A 1 7.25 19.24 1.92
C LEU A 1 8.63 19.61 1.35
N ALA A 2 9.35 20.56 1.97
CA ALA A 2 10.70 20.88 1.54
C ALA A 2 11.62 19.67 1.77
N PRO A 3 12.33 19.14 0.75
CA PRO A 3 13.21 17.99 0.91
C PRO A 3 14.30 18.21 1.96
N GLU A 4 14.75 19.45 2.14
CA GLU A 4 15.75 19.85 3.13
C GLU A 4 15.32 19.53 4.57
N ALA A 5 14.00 19.53 4.84
CA ALA A 5 13.46 19.15 6.15
C ALA A 5 13.56 17.64 6.43
N ASN A 6 13.88 16.85 5.41
CA ASN A 6 14.05 15.41 5.45
C ASN A 6 15.48 14.97 5.11
N GLU A 7 16.46 15.87 5.26
CA GLU A 7 17.86 15.56 4.97
C GLU A 7 18.35 14.38 5.83
N GLY A 8 18.98 13.40 5.18
CA GLY A 8 19.43 12.16 5.83
C GLY A 8 18.33 11.08 5.99
N ILE A 9 17.09 11.35 5.56
CA ILE A 9 15.97 10.40 5.63
C ILE A 9 15.47 10.10 4.22
N CYS A 10 15.29 8.81 3.89
CA CYS A 10 14.61 8.41 2.66
C CYS A 10 13.08 8.56 2.82
N ALA A 11 12.58 9.80 2.75
CA ALA A 11 11.16 10.08 2.92
C ALA A 11 10.37 9.77 1.63
N ILE A 12 9.26 9.04 1.78
CA ILE A 12 8.32 8.74 0.70
C ILE A 12 6.99 9.42 1.01
N PRO A 13 6.63 10.50 0.29
CA PRO A 13 5.34 11.16 0.47
C PRO A 13 4.18 10.21 0.17
N GLN A 14 3.13 10.26 0.99
CA GLN A 14 1.93 9.45 0.78
C GLN A 14 0.72 10.32 0.45
N LEU A 15 0.02 9.97 -0.63
CA LEU A 15 -1.18 10.66 -1.10
C LEU A 15 -2.44 9.87 -0.76
N LEU A 16 -3.49 10.59 -0.35
CA LEU A 16 -4.80 10.05 -0.03
C LEU A 16 -5.85 10.67 -0.95
N THR A 17 -6.04 10.11 -2.12
CA THR A 17 -7.02 10.58 -3.10
C THR A 17 -7.72 9.43 -3.82
N ARG A 18 -8.84 9.72 -4.47
CA ARG A 18 -9.59 8.88 -5.40
C ARG A 18 -9.68 9.53 -6.79
N ASN A 19 -9.12 10.71 -6.94
CA ASN A 19 -9.08 11.43 -8.20
C ASN A 19 -7.70 11.23 -8.84
N ALA A 20 -7.66 10.66 -10.04
CA ALA A 20 -6.41 10.39 -10.75
C ALA A 20 -5.69 11.67 -11.17
N ASP A 21 -6.42 12.75 -11.52
CA ASP A 21 -5.80 14.02 -11.90
C ASP A 21 -5.10 14.68 -10.72
N ASP A 22 -5.73 14.65 -9.53
CA ASP A 22 -5.12 15.15 -8.30
C ASP A 22 -3.84 14.35 -7.98
N PHE A 23 -3.87 13.01 -8.16
CA PHE A 23 -2.70 12.17 -7.93
C PHE A 23 -1.57 12.50 -8.90
N ILE A 24 -1.87 12.59 -10.20
CA ILE A 24 -0.92 12.89 -11.26
C ILE A 24 -0.28 14.28 -11.05
N TRP A 25 -1.11 15.28 -10.73
CA TRP A 25 -0.61 16.62 -10.43
C TRP A 25 0.34 16.61 -9.22
N ALA A 26 -0.06 16.00 -8.12
CA ALA A 26 0.75 15.94 -6.90
C ALA A 26 2.04 15.12 -7.10
N ALA A 27 1.97 14.00 -7.84
CA ALA A 27 3.13 13.18 -8.14
C ALA A 27 4.20 13.95 -8.95
N LYS A 28 3.77 14.73 -9.96
CA LYS A 28 4.67 15.62 -10.73
C LYS A 28 5.30 16.67 -9.84
N ALA A 29 4.50 17.36 -9.02
CA ALA A 29 5.01 18.36 -8.08
C ALA A 29 6.01 17.78 -7.08
N LEU A 30 5.78 16.53 -6.60
CA LEU A 30 6.73 15.84 -5.73
C LEU A 30 8.03 15.47 -6.46
N ALA A 31 7.94 15.07 -7.73
CA ALA A 31 9.13 14.81 -8.54
C ALA A 31 9.97 16.09 -8.75
N ASP A 32 9.30 17.22 -9.02
CA ASP A 32 9.96 18.54 -9.16
C ASP A 32 10.68 18.97 -7.87
N LEU A 33 10.15 18.56 -6.70
CA LEU A 33 10.80 18.72 -5.39
C LEU A 33 11.95 17.74 -5.14
N GLY A 34 12.21 16.78 -6.06
CA GLY A 34 13.31 15.82 -5.96
C GLY A 34 12.97 14.49 -5.31
N TYR A 35 11.71 14.23 -4.90
CA TYR A 35 11.28 12.94 -4.41
C TYR A 35 11.36 11.87 -5.52
N LYS A 36 11.78 10.64 -5.16
CA LYS A 36 11.97 9.53 -6.11
C LYS A 36 10.80 8.56 -6.15
N GLU A 37 9.96 8.59 -5.12
CA GLU A 37 8.79 7.73 -4.98
C GLU A 37 7.63 8.48 -4.32
N VAL A 38 6.42 8.15 -4.72
CA VAL A 38 5.17 8.58 -4.10
C VAL A 38 4.31 7.34 -3.79
N ASN A 39 3.71 7.31 -2.61
CA ASN A 39 2.86 6.20 -2.18
C ASN A 39 1.39 6.58 -2.25
N LEU A 40 0.54 5.68 -2.79
CA LEU A 40 -0.91 5.81 -2.74
C LEU A 40 -1.48 5.08 -1.51
N ASN A 41 -2.26 5.79 -0.69
CA ASN A 41 -2.93 5.20 0.47
C ASN A 41 -4.27 4.56 0.08
N LEU A 42 -4.33 3.23 0.10
CA LEU A 42 -5.53 2.41 -0.04
C LEU A 42 -5.85 1.65 1.27
N GLY A 43 -5.23 2.03 2.39
CA GLY A 43 -5.31 1.29 3.65
C GLY A 43 -5.99 2.03 4.80
N CYS A 44 -6.12 3.35 4.77
CA CYS A 44 -6.70 4.13 5.87
C CYS A 44 -8.17 3.76 6.11
N PRO A 45 -8.54 3.22 7.31
CA PRO A 45 -9.91 2.76 7.59
C PRO A 45 -10.78 3.83 8.25
N ALA A 46 -10.27 5.04 8.48
CA ALA A 46 -10.99 6.11 9.18
C ALA A 46 -12.31 6.44 8.49
N GLY A 47 -13.39 6.58 9.28
CA GLY A 47 -14.73 6.81 8.75
C GLY A 47 -14.84 8.05 7.87
N THR A 48 -14.18 9.15 8.26
CA THR A 48 -14.13 10.41 7.49
C THR A 48 -13.42 10.27 6.14
N VAL A 49 -12.54 9.29 6.00
CA VAL A 49 -11.82 8.97 4.76
C VAL A 49 -12.64 8.03 3.90
N THR A 50 -13.11 6.92 4.49
CA THR A 50 -13.82 5.85 3.77
C THR A 50 -15.22 6.28 3.31
N ALA A 51 -15.88 7.21 4.03
CA ALA A 51 -17.16 7.82 3.59
C ALA A 51 -17.02 8.59 2.26
N LYS A 52 -15.81 9.06 1.95
CA LYS A 52 -15.47 9.71 0.66
C LYS A 52 -14.93 8.72 -0.37
N GLY A 53 -15.00 7.41 -0.12
CA GLY A 53 -14.44 6.37 -0.97
C GLY A 53 -12.91 6.41 -1.11
N LYS A 54 -12.20 7.06 -0.18
CA LYS A 54 -10.73 7.16 -0.16
C LYS A 54 -10.13 6.13 0.80
N GLY A 55 -8.81 5.94 0.74
CA GLY A 55 -8.12 4.95 1.58
C GLY A 55 -8.70 3.57 1.35
N SER A 56 -8.93 2.78 2.42
CA SER A 56 -9.54 1.46 2.28
C SER A 56 -11.01 1.49 1.82
N GLY A 57 -11.66 2.66 1.81
CA GLY A 57 -12.98 2.85 1.20
C GLY A 57 -12.97 2.66 -0.31
N PHE A 58 -11.83 2.84 -0.97
CA PHE A 58 -11.71 2.66 -2.43
C PHE A 58 -11.74 1.18 -2.81
N LEU A 59 -11.39 0.27 -1.90
CA LEU A 59 -11.38 -1.19 -2.15
C LEU A 59 -12.78 -1.78 -2.47
N GLN A 60 -13.85 -1.06 -2.12
CA GLN A 60 -15.23 -1.45 -2.49
C GLN A 60 -15.54 -1.30 -3.98
N TYR A 61 -14.68 -0.62 -4.72
CA TYR A 61 -14.92 -0.22 -6.11
C TYR A 61 -13.78 -0.72 -7.02
N PRO A 62 -13.60 -2.05 -7.18
CA PRO A 62 -12.45 -2.61 -7.89
C PRO A 62 -12.35 -2.15 -9.36
N THR A 63 -13.46 -2.00 -10.04
CA THR A 63 -13.49 -1.48 -11.43
C THR A 63 -13.00 -0.03 -11.51
N GLU A 64 -13.42 0.81 -10.57
CA GLU A 64 -13.00 2.21 -10.52
C GLU A 64 -11.53 2.31 -10.08
N LEU A 65 -11.09 1.46 -9.14
CA LEU A 65 -9.70 1.36 -8.73
C LEU A 65 -8.80 0.96 -9.89
N HIS A 66 -9.20 -0.05 -10.67
CA HIS A 66 -8.48 -0.44 -11.90
C HIS A 66 -8.39 0.73 -12.88
N SER A 67 -9.50 1.44 -13.13
CA SER A 67 -9.53 2.60 -14.05
C SER A 67 -8.64 3.73 -13.56
N PHE A 68 -8.62 4.00 -12.24
CA PHE A 68 -7.74 4.96 -11.60
C PHE A 68 -6.26 4.59 -11.82
N LEU A 69 -5.89 3.32 -11.54
CA LEU A 69 -4.52 2.83 -11.74
C LEU A 69 -4.10 2.88 -13.22
N CYS A 70 -4.98 2.48 -14.15
CA CYS A 70 -4.73 2.64 -15.58
C CYS A 70 -4.39 4.08 -15.93
N ARG A 71 -5.09 5.05 -15.37
CA ARG A 71 -4.90 6.46 -15.68
C ARG A 71 -3.58 6.99 -15.14
N ILE A 72 -3.23 6.70 -13.88
CA ILE A 72 -1.98 7.17 -13.29
C ILE A 72 -0.74 6.53 -13.92
N PHE A 73 -0.79 5.23 -14.26
CA PHE A 73 0.34 4.54 -14.89
C PHE A 73 0.49 4.86 -16.39
N LYS A 74 -0.59 5.32 -17.07
CA LYS A 74 -0.51 5.86 -18.43
C LYS A 74 0.04 7.28 -18.50
N ALA A 75 0.11 8.00 -17.39
CA ALA A 75 0.53 9.40 -17.35
C ALA A 75 2.06 9.59 -17.45
N ASP A 76 2.83 8.51 -17.56
CA ASP A 76 4.29 8.52 -17.66
C ASP A 76 4.93 9.46 -16.61
N LEU A 77 4.70 9.13 -15.34
CA LEU A 77 5.12 9.94 -14.21
C LEU A 77 6.64 9.85 -14.02
N PRO A 78 7.34 11.01 -13.80
CA PRO A 78 8.78 11.05 -13.57
C PRO A 78 9.18 10.61 -12.14
N ILE A 79 8.34 9.85 -11.46
CA ILE A 79 8.49 9.40 -10.08
C ILE A 79 7.91 7.97 -9.94
N ALA A 80 8.56 7.11 -9.17
CA ALA A 80 8.06 5.78 -8.89
C ALA A 80 6.76 5.82 -8.07
N VAL A 81 5.85 4.88 -8.33
CA VAL A 81 4.57 4.79 -7.63
C VAL A 81 4.50 3.50 -6.85
N SER A 82 4.29 3.59 -5.54
CA SER A 82 3.99 2.47 -4.65
C SER A 82 2.59 2.57 -4.06
N LEU A 83 2.07 1.46 -3.54
CA LEU A 83 0.77 1.42 -2.90
C LEU A 83 0.88 0.86 -1.48
N LYS A 84 0.05 1.39 -0.57
CA LYS A 84 -0.20 0.75 0.74
C LYS A 84 -1.67 0.41 0.86
N THR A 85 -1.99 -0.88 1.03
CA THR A 85 -3.36 -1.41 0.99
C THR A 85 -3.71 -2.25 2.22
N ARG A 86 -4.99 -2.60 2.31
CA ARG A 86 -5.53 -3.71 3.13
C ARG A 86 -5.97 -4.86 2.22
N VAL A 87 -6.28 -6.02 2.83
CA VAL A 87 -6.69 -7.22 2.10
C VAL A 87 -8.15 -7.22 1.64
N GLY A 88 -8.86 -6.15 1.89
CA GLY A 88 -10.25 -5.97 1.43
C GLY A 88 -11.03 -4.99 2.29
N TYR A 89 -12.28 -4.80 1.92
CA TYR A 89 -13.22 -3.95 2.65
C TYR A 89 -14.03 -4.75 3.68
N ARG A 90 -14.67 -5.87 3.26
CA ARG A 90 -15.58 -6.70 4.09
C ARG A 90 -15.20 -8.17 4.17
N SER A 91 -14.59 -8.73 3.12
CA SER A 91 -14.19 -10.14 3.05
C SER A 91 -12.73 -10.29 2.63
N PRO A 92 -11.99 -11.24 3.21
CA PRO A 92 -10.63 -11.57 2.75
C PRO A 92 -10.62 -12.12 1.31
N ASP A 93 -11.72 -12.68 0.82
CA ASP A 93 -11.83 -13.17 -0.56
C ASP A 93 -11.74 -12.04 -1.60
N GLU A 94 -12.01 -10.80 -1.19
CA GLU A 94 -11.82 -9.63 -2.05
C GLU A 94 -10.35 -9.44 -2.47
N PHE A 95 -9.41 -10.00 -1.69
CA PHE A 95 -7.98 -9.75 -1.91
C PHE A 95 -7.47 -10.39 -3.20
N GLU A 96 -7.95 -11.55 -3.59
CA GLU A 96 -7.54 -12.21 -4.84
C GLU A 96 -7.83 -11.30 -6.05
N ASN A 97 -9.03 -10.72 -6.10
CA ASN A 97 -9.40 -9.76 -7.15
C ASN A 97 -8.55 -8.48 -7.10
N LEU A 98 -8.22 -7.98 -5.92
CA LEU A 98 -7.35 -6.82 -5.77
C LEU A 98 -5.92 -7.12 -6.25
N VAL A 99 -5.40 -8.32 -5.95
CA VAL A 99 -4.08 -8.79 -6.43
C VAL A 99 -4.05 -8.87 -7.95
N ASP A 100 -5.10 -9.41 -8.58
CA ASP A 100 -5.23 -9.46 -10.03
C ASP A 100 -5.22 -8.06 -10.68
N ILE A 101 -5.76 -7.07 -9.98
CA ILE A 101 -5.69 -5.68 -10.42
C ILE A 101 -4.26 -5.15 -10.25
N TYR A 102 -3.67 -5.31 -9.08
CA TYR A 102 -2.35 -4.76 -8.76
C TYR A 102 -1.25 -5.35 -9.65
N ALA A 103 -1.31 -6.65 -9.95
CA ALA A 103 -0.31 -7.34 -10.78
C ALA A 103 -0.21 -6.81 -12.22
N ARG A 104 -1.18 -6.03 -12.67
CA ARG A 104 -1.21 -5.45 -14.04
C ARG A 104 -0.40 -4.16 -14.17
N PHE A 105 0.11 -3.60 -13.06
CA PHE A 105 0.76 -2.30 -13.06
C PHE A 105 2.21 -2.38 -12.56
N PRO A 106 3.13 -1.62 -13.18
CA PRO A 106 4.55 -1.60 -12.83
C PRO A 106 4.80 -0.71 -11.59
N MET A 107 4.18 -1.06 -10.46
CA MET A 107 4.43 -0.34 -9.21
C MET A 107 5.77 -0.73 -8.60
N SER A 108 6.42 0.21 -7.92
CA SER A 108 7.72 0.01 -7.28
C SER A 108 7.66 -0.97 -6.11
N ARG A 109 6.54 -0.98 -5.37
CA ARG A 109 6.25 -1.91 -4.26
C ARG A 109 4.77 -1.89 -3.88
N LEU A 110 4.34 -2.95 -3.20
CA LEU A 110 3.03 -3.05 -2.57
C LEU A 110 3.19 -3.34 -1.09
N ILE A 111 2.72 -2.45 -0.20
CA ILE A 111 2.72 -2.68 1.25
C ILE A 111 1.34 -3.15 1.67
N VAL A 112 1.25 -4.31 2.28
CA VAL A 112 -0.02 -4.91 2.68
C VAL A 112 -0.17 -4.94 4.20
N HIS A 113 -1.30 -4.42 4.68
CA HIS A 113 -1.77 -4.64 6.04
C HIS A 113 -2.85 -5.72 5.98
N PRO A 114 -2.60 -6.95 6.45
CA PRO A 114 -3.52 -8.07 6.28
C PRO A 114 -4.71 -8.03 7.25
N ARG A 115 -5.42 -6.93 7.24
CA ARG A 115 -6.71 -6.67 7.89
C ARG A 115 -7.70 -6.12 6.88
N LEU A 116 -9.00 -6.36 7.13
CA LEU A 116 -10.09 -5.71 6.39
C LEU A 116 -10.28 -4.26 6.85
N LYS A 117 -10.93 -3.44 6.02
CA LYS A 117 -11.37 -2.10 6.46
C LYS A 117 -12.29 -2.20 7.68
N THR A 118 -13.19 -3.17 7.71
CA THR A 118 -14.17 -3.36 8.80
C THR A 118 -13.53 -3.71 10.14
N ASP A 119 -12.36 -4.31 10.14
CA ASP A 119 -11.62 -4.64 11.37
C ASP A 119 -11.07 -3.39 12.07
N LEU A 120 -10.92 -2.28 11.33
CA LEU A 120 -10.22 -1.07 11.79
C LEU A 120 -8.79 -1.41 12.24
N TYR A 121 -8.56 -1.49 13.54
CA TYR A 121 -7.29 -1.87 14.18
C TYR A 121 -7.49 -2.98 15.23
N ARG A 122 -8.62 -3.70 15.15
CA ARG A 122 -9.01 -4.76 16.09
C ARG A 122 -8.87 -6.14 15.44
N GLY A 123 -8.83 -7.19 16.27
CA GLY A 123 -8.67 -8.57 15.81
C GLY A 123 -7.26 -8.85 15.28
N ASP A 124 -7.02 -10.08 14.90
CA ASP A 124 -5.71 -10.54 14.44
C ASP A 124 -5.47 -10.18 12.96
N VAL A 125 -4.22 -10.10 12.57
CA VAL A 125 -3.81 -10.01 11.16
C VAL A 125 -4.00 -11.37 10.49
N ARG A 126 -4.48 -11.36 9.24
CA ARG A 126 -4.74 -12.58 8.44
C ARG A 126 -3.53 -12.91 7.58
N LEU A 127 -2.47 -13.45 8.20
CA LEU A 127 -1.24 -13.80 7.48
C LEU A 127 -1.51 -14.79 6.35
N GLU A 128 -2.41 -15.76 6.58
CA GLU A 128 -2.80 -16.78 5.61
C GLU A 128 -3.36 -16.21 4.29
N VAL A 129 -3.95 -15.01 4.34
CA VAL A 129 -4.44 -14.31 3.13
C VAL A 129 -3.28 -13.74 2.33
N LEU A 130 -2.27 -13.22 3.03
CA LEU A 130 -1.06 -12.69 2.39
C LEU A 130 -0.21 -13.83 1.82
N ASP A 131 -0.04 -14.91 2.58
CA ASP A 131 0.77 -16.08 2.20
C ASP A 131 0.30 -16.70 0.87
N LYS A 132 -1.02 -16.75 0.65
CA LYS A 132 -1.62 -17.29 -0.59
C LYS A 132 -1.22 -16.52 -1.85
N VAL A 133 -0.96 -15.22 -1.73
CA VAL A 133 -0.77 -14.35 -2.92
C VAL A 133 0.67 -13.87 -3.09
N LEU A 134 1.56 -14.19 -2.16
CA LEU A 134 2.95 -13.76 -2.20
C LEU A 134 3.62 -14.03 -3.56
N SER A 135 3.45 -15.23 -4.10
CA SER A 135 4.05 -15.66 -5.37
C SER A 135 3.35 -15.11 -6.62
N ALA A 136 2.15 -14.54 -6.47
CA ALA A 136 1.36 -14.02 -7.58
C ALA A 136 1.67 -12.55 -7.89
N LEU A 137 2.37 -11.85 -6.98
CA LEU A 137 2.70 -10.43 -7.12
C LEU A 137 4.06 -10.24 -7.80
N PRO A 138 4.12 -9.53 -8.94
CA PRO A 138 5.36 -9.32 -9.68
C PRO A 138 6.24 -8.20 -9.12
N MET A 139 5.77 -7.48 -8.08
CA MET A 139 6.50 -6.37 -7.45
C MET A 139 6.97 -6.72 -6.05
N PRO A 140 7.97 -6.00 -5.51
CA PRO A 140 8.40 -6.14 -4.13
C PRO A 140 7.24 -5.96 -3.15
N LEU A 141 7.11 -6.87 -2.19
CA LEU A 141 6.05 -6.86 -1.19
C LEU A 141 6.58 -6.39 0.17
N GLY A 142 5.84 -5.46 0.79
CA GLY A 142 6.06 -5.02 2.16
C GLY A 142 4.95 -5.50 3.09
N TYR A 143 5.30 -5.84 4.32
CA TYR A 143 4.35 -6.18 5.38
C TYR A 143 4.17 -5.02 6.35
N ASN A 144 2.93 -4.80 6.77
CA ASN A 144 2.59 -3.88 7.87
C ASN A 144 1.48 -4.50 8.72
N GLY A 145 1.65 -4.57 10.02
CA GLY A 145 0.60 -5.02 10.95
C GLY A 145 1.19 -5.50 12.27
N ASP A 146 0.64 -5.03 13.39
CA ASP A 146 0.89 -5.46 14.77
C ASP A 146 2.37 -5.69 15.17
N LEU A 147 3.25 -4.89 14.61
CA LEU A 147 4.66 -4.88 14.95
C LEU A 147 4.86 -3.86 16.08
N ILE A 148 4.94 -4.33 17.30
CA ILE A 148 5.01 -3.49 18.51
C ILE A 148 6.40 -3.61 19.15
N THR A 149 6.99 -4.80 19.12
CA THR A 149 8.28 -5.08 19.71
C THR A 149 9.32 -5.48 18.65
N PRO A 150 10.63 -5.40 18.94
CA PRO A 150 11.67 -5.94 18.07
C PRO A 150 11.47 -7.43 17.76
N GLU A 151 10.97 -8.20 18.74
CA GLU A 151 10.67 -9.62 18.57
C GLU A 151 9.56 -9.89 17.57
N ASP A 152 8.56 -9.00 17.46
CA ASP A 152 7.50 -9.10 16.45
C ASP A 152 8.08 -8.91 15.04
N ILE A 153 9.01 -7.98 14.89
CA ILE A 153 9.71 -7.71 13.63
C ILE A 153 10.54 -8.93 13.23
N GLU A 154 11.32 -9.48 14.18
CA GLU A 154 12.16 -10.65 13.94
C GLU A 154 11.32 -11.88 13.56
N LYS A 155 10.25 -12.18 14.29
CA LYS A 155 9.32 -13.27 13.97
C LYS A 155 8.73 -13.13 12.58
N THR A 156 8.32 -11.93 12.21
CA THR A 156 7.77 -11.64 10.87
C THR A 156 8.83 -11.84 9.79
N ALA A 157 10.03 -11.33 10.01
CA ALA A 157 11.15 -11.50 9.08
C ALA A 157 11.49 -12.99 8.88
N VAL A 158 11.54 -13.78 9.95
CA VAL A 158 11.80 -15.22 9.90
C VAL A 158 10.66 -15.97 9.18
N HIS A 159 9.39 -15.65 9.47
CA HIS A 159 8.23 -16.27 8.82
C HIS A 159 8.29 -16.12 7.30
N TYR A 160 8.66 -14.94 6.82
CA TYR A 160 8.70 -14.67 5.38
C TYR A 160 10.05 -14.93 4.71
N ALA A 161 11.12 -15.20 5.48
CA ALA A 161 12.45 -15.50 4.90
C ALA A 161 12.47 -16.74 4.01
N VAL A 162 11.60 -17.73 4.29
CA VAL A 162 11.49 -18.99 3.55
C VAL A 162 10.31 -19.01 2.57
N ALA A 163 9.51 -17.96 2.53
CA ALA A 163 8.36 -17.88 1.63
C ALA A 163 8.83 -17.62 0.17
N PRO A 164 8.24 -18.29 -0.84
CA PRO A 164 8.50 -17.96 -2.24
C PRO A 164 8.19 -16.49 -2.51
N GLY A 165 9.20 -15.74 -2.99
CA GLY A 165 9.08 -14.30 -3.22
C GLY A 165 9.45 -13.43 -2.01
N GLY A 166 9.38 -13.93 -0.78
CA GLY A 166 9.78 -13.23 0.44
C GLY A 166 9.18 -11.83 0.64
N LEU A 167 9.53 -11.16 1.73
CA LEU A 167 9.24 -9.74 1.92
C LEU A 167 10.46 -8.89 1.59
N ALA A 168 10.25 -7.82 0.83
CA ALA A 168 11.28 -6.82 0.55
C ALA A 168 11.44 -5.82 1.70
N GLU A 169 10.37 -5.59 2.48
CA GLU A 169 10.38 -4.63 3.58
C GLU A 169 9.34 -4.95 4.66
N ILE A 170 9.60 -4.45 5.86
CA ILE A 170 8.68 -4.49 7.00
C ILE A 170 8.44 -3.05 7.44
N MET A 171 7.16 -2.62 7.42
CA MET A 171 6.76 -1.28 7.82
C MET A 171 6.24 -1.30 9.26
N VAL A 172 6.97 -0.64 10.16
CA VAL A 172 6.56 -0.39 11.55
C VAL A 172 5.70 0.87 11.59
N GLY A 173 4.62 0.85 12.34
CA GLY A 173 3.70 1.98 12.46
C GLY A 173 3.61 2.51 13.89
N ARG A 174 2.72 1.95 14.70
CA ARG A 174 2.35 2.47 16.04
C ARG A 174 3.37 2.23 17.15
N ALA A 175 4.43 1.49 16.90
CA ALA A 175 5.46 1.16 17.89
C ALA A 175 6.62 2.18 17.95
N LEU A 176 6.48 3.31 17.25
CA LEU A 176 7.46 4.40 17.23
C LEU A 176 7.08 5.49 18.21
#